data_11ef9c1a5ab484d6e68013d2e18b1adb
#
_entry.id   11ef9c1a5ab484d6e68013d2e18b1adb
#
_cell.length_a   1.000
_cell.length_b   1.000
_cell.length_c   1.000
_cell.angle_alpha   90.00
_cell.angle_beta   90.00
_cell.angle_gamma   90.00
#
_symmetry.space_group_name_H-M   'P 1'
#
loop_
_entity.id
_entity.type
_entity.pdbx_description
1 polymer ?
#
loop_
_entity_poly.entity_id
_entity_poly.type
_entity_poly.pdbx_seq_one_letter_code
_entity_poly.pdbx_strand_id
1 'polypeptide(L)'
;MVFTETIIPSGQIVYKGFGKISCETLLRDTRIFFVADKLRTARDYGRACKYKVKRTLRLFDLTHANITELFKSGYKLSAKTKRLLKIAVGTTLTVGQQVRAIRKMYGEKETRDLPPESNTGRGERLSYVNLNKEVFNRFAYEFLTPEGYDGYYAPKKKSVFHGGTFSSEIMLVNAYQTIERFVNRTQTAPVISTRSVGWALPRIFTEFCKGRKELVRPFGRGLVLFCTGGMGIRLLLQKKTGNLKTKIRRTSDFDFTFAVPHQFPSQKEVGSYVEAMRRIMTDFLEKFIEYLNKTYSGINARLRVNRMIQSPYYDPRIQVPGTRRRVYQVIRYQIQTGKNEVTDLIDTALAVYPGVDRTMIDIKASHELGIPIQKLKYQLRDALAIVSGSFLYKGVVAQRNPLVGKVKEKGQKNVARIKSLLNIAPNSQLKNTARIFIQNIEKRNLKKARQTALKVTAAVKKIV
;
A
#
# COMPACT_ATOMS: atom_id res chain seq x y z
N MET A 1 16.80 -34.54 -24.59
CA MET A 1 16.33 -35.05 -23.27
C MET A 1 14.85 -34.71 -23.17
N VAL A 2 14.00 -35.67 -22.82
CA VAL A 2 12.55 -35.41 -22.72
C VAL A 2 12.17 -35.54 -21.24
N PHE A 3 12.00 -34.42 -20.56
CA PHE A 3 11.39 -34.40 -19.23
C PHE A 3 9.88 -34.54 -19.37
N THR A 4 9.23 -35.16 -18.38
CA THR A 4 7.77 -35.04 -18.27
C THR A 4 7.41 -33.63 -17.83
N GLU A 5 6.38 -33.11 -18.46
CA GLU A 5 5.92 -31.74 -18.20
C GLU A 5 4.39 -31.67 -18.14
N THR A 6 3.89 -30.75 -17.35
CA THR A 6 2.46 -30.45 -17.26
C THR A 6 2.18 -29.15 -18.01
N ILE A 7 1.23 -29.23 -18.93
CA ILE A 7 0.75 -28.05 -19.67
C ILE A 7 -0.55 -27.56 -19.05
N ILE A 8 -0.58 -26.26 -18.67
CA ILE A 8 -1.80 -25.57 -18.21
C ILE A 8 -2.27 -24.64 -19.32
N PRO A 9 -3.43 -24.89 -19.92
CA PRO A 9 -3.91 -24.08 -21.04
C PRO A 9 -4.27 -22.66 -20.62
N SER A 10 -4.14 -21.72 -21.55
CA SER A 10 -4.66 -20.36 -21.41
C SER A 10 -6.14 -20.38 -21.04
N GLY A 11 -6.55 -19.49 -20.16
CA GLY A 11 -7.93 -19.40 -19.70
C GLY A 11 -8.26 -20.27 -18.48
N GLN A 12 -7.46 -21.29 -18.17
CA GLN A 12 -7.67 -22.13 -16.99
C GLN A 12 -7.62 -21.32 -15.69
N ILE A 13 -8.45 -21.73 -14.72
CA ILE A 13 -8.49 -21.11 -13.40
C ILE A 13 -7.60 -21.88 -12.43
N VAL A 14 -6.70 -21.14 -11.77
CA VAL A 14 -5.87 -21.63 -10.68
C VAL A 14 -6.20 -20.87 -9.40
N TYR A 15 -5.87 -21.44 -8.25
CA TYR A 15 -6.32 -20.95 -6.96
C TYR A 15 -5.13 -20.71 -6.03
N LYS A 16 -5.19 -19.63 -5.23
CA LYS A 16 -4.22 -19.38 -4.16
C LYS A 16 -4.94 -19.15 -2.84
N GLY A 17 -4.55 -19.90 -1.83
CA GLY A 17 -4.94 -19.64 -0.45
C GLY A 17 -4.06 -18.56 0.17
N PHE A 18 -4.69 -17.66 0.92
CA PHE A 18 -4.02 -16.63 1.70
C PHE A 18 -4.53 -16.71 3.14
N GLY A 19 -3.64 -16.80 4.11
CA GLY A 19 -4.02 -16.74 5.52
C GLY A 19 -4.74 -15.44 5.86
N LYS A 20 -4.07 -14.54 6.58
CA LYS A 20 -4.64 -13.22 6.98
C LYS A 20 -4.43 -12.10 5.95
N ILE A 21 -3.83 -12.38 4.78
CA ILE A 21 -3.45 -11.38 3.78
C ILE A 21 -4.52 -11.28 2.70
N SER A 22 -4.81 -10.07 2.21
CA SER A 22 -5.80 -9.88 1.14
C SER A 22 -5.29 -10.37 -0.21
N CYS A 23 -6.18 -10.86 -1.07
CA CYS A 23 -5.88 -11.37 -2.41
C CYS A 23 -5.23 -10.34 -3.37
N GLU A 24 -5.18 -9.09 -3.01
CA GLU A 24 -4.82 -7.98 -3.90
C GLU A 24 -3.34 -7.61 -3.89
N THR A 25 -2.60 -8.04 -2.87
CA THR A 25 -1.31 -7.42 -2.54
C THR A 25 -0.09 -8.09 -3.17
N LEU A 26 -0.18 -9.26 -3.79
CA LEU A 26 0.98 -10.14 -3.98
C LEU A 26 1.44 -10.42 -5.40
N LEU A 27 0.63 -10.23 -6.44
CA LEU A 27 1.05 -10.61 -7.81
C LEU A 27 2.24 -9.81 -8.34
N ARG A 28 2.42 -8.56 -7.91
CA ARG A 28 3.47 -7.67 -8.45
C ARG A 28 4.83 -7.79 -7.77
N ASP A 29 4.87 -8.35 -6.55
CA ASP A 29 6.05 -8.27 -5.67
C ASP A 29 6.78 -9.59 -5.47
N THR A 30 6.24 -10.70 -5.96
CA THR A 30 6.84 -12.02 -5.77
C THR A 30 7.31 -12.62 -7.09
N ARG A 31 8.61 -12.89 -7.19
CA ARG A 31 9.18 -13.64 -8.32
C ARG A 31 8.67 -15.07 -8.37
N ILE A 32 8.30 -15.64 -7.23
CA ILE A 32 7.77 -16.98 -7.08
C ILE A 32 6.40 -16.94 -6.45
N PHE A 33 5.45 -17.64 -7.05
CA PHE A 33 4.06 -17.64 -6.62
C PHE A 33 3.48 -19.06 -6.65
N PHE A 34 3.02 -19.54 -5.52
CA PHE A 34 2.42 -20.86 -5.40
C PHE A 34 0.91 -20.80 -5.59
N VAL A 35 0.39 -21.66 -6.44
CA VAL A 35 -1.04 -21.86 -6.72
C VAL A 35 -1.40 -23.33 -6.72
N ALA A 36 -2.68 -23.62 -6.67
CA ALA A 36 -3.23 -24.97 -6.79
C ALA A 36 -4.19 -25.03 -7.98
N ASP A 37 -4.31 -26.19 -8.57
CA ASP A 37 -5.28 -26.48 -9.63
C ASP A 37 -6.71 -26.64 -9.08
N LYS A 38 -6.86 -26.96 -7.78
CA LYS A 38 -8.14 -27.20 -7.10
C LYS A 38 -8.42 -26.16 -6.01
N LEU A 39 -9.64 -25.66 -5.99
CA LEU A 39 -10.12 -24.69 -4.99
C LEU A 39 -10.00 -25.25 -3.56
N ARG A 40 -10.29 -26.54 -3.36
CA ARG A 40 -10.20 -27.19 -2.05
C ARG A 40 -8.79 -27.11 -1.48
N THR A 41 -7.78 -27.42 -2.29
CA THR A 41 -6.36 -27.30 -1.91
C THR A 41 -5.96 -25.89 -1.50
N ALA A 42 -6.42 -24.87 -2.23
CA ALA A 42 -6.13 -23.49 -1.88
C ALA A 42 -6.82 -23.05 -0.57
N ARG A 43 -8.00 -23.60 -0.26
CA ARG A 43 -8.74 -23.31 0.99
C ARG A 43 -8.04 -23.84 2.24
N ASP A 44 -7.23 -24.89 2.12
CA ASP A 44 -6.43 -25.42 3.24
C ASP A 44 -5.42 -24.38 3.76
N TYR A 45 -5.06 -23.42 2.92
CA TYR A 45 -4.17 -22.29 3.27
C TYR A 45 -4.91 -20.98 3.59
N GLY A 46 -6.24 -21.03 3.79
CA GLY A 46 -7.08 -19.91 4.16
C GLY A 46 -8.00 -19.45 3.03
N ARG A 47 -8.34 -18.15 2.99
CA ARG A 47 -9.22 -17.60 1.96
C ARG A 47 -8.62 -17.77 0.56
N ALA A 48 -9.30 -18.51 -0.31
CA ALA A 48 -8.84 -18.78 -1.66
C ALA A 48 -9.22 -17.67 -2.65
N CYS A 49 -8.25 -17.30 -3.48
CA CYS A 49 -8.42 -16.38 -4.60
C CYS A 49 -8.29 -17.13 -5.91
N LYS A 50 -9.04 -16.69 -6.91
CA LYS A 50 -9.04 -17.25 -8.26
C LYS A 50 -8.13 -16.41 -9.16
N TYR A 51 -7.35 -17.08 -9.99
CA TYR A 51 -6.52 -16.46 -11.01
C TYR A 51 -6.76 -17.15 -12.34
N LYS A 52 -6.79 -16.39 -13.44
CA LYS A 52 -6.89 -16.89 -14.80
C LYS A 52 -5.51 -16.95 -15.41
N VAL A 53 -5.20 -18.04 -16.04
CA VAL A 53 -3.96 -18.22 -16.82
C VAL A 53 -4.05 -17.39 -18.09
N LYS A 54 -3.10 -16.51 -18.33
CA LYS A 54 -3.09 -15.56 -19.47
C LYS A 54 -2.66 -16.21 -20.78
N ARG A 55 -1.70 -17.12 -20.71
CA ARG A 55 -1.16 -17.88 -21.83
C ARG A 55 -0.91 -19.32 -21.39
N THR A 56 -0.82 -20.23 -22.31
CA THR A 56 -0.44 -21.62 -22.00
C THR A 56 0.88 -21.65 -21.23
N LEU A 57 0.88 -22.36 -20.10
CA LEU A 57 2.04 -22.51 -19.23
C LEU A 57 2.67 -23.88 -19.44
N ARG A 58 3.99 -23.90 -19.46
CA ARG A 58 4.82 -25.09 -19.52
C ARG A 58 5.49 -25.30 -18.16
N LEU A 59 5.12 -26.36 -17.45
CA LEU A 59 5.59 -26.63 -16.09
C LEU A 59 6.44 -27.90 -16.07
N PHE A 60 7.61 -27.83 -15.44
CA PHE A 60 8.44 -28.99 -15.20
C PHE A 60 7.80 -29.87 -14.12
N ASP A 61 7.57 -31.14 -14.40
CA ASP A 61 7.03 -32.08 -13.41
C ASP A 61 8.10 -32.41 -12.36
N LEU A 62 7.91 -31.97 -11.14
CA LEU A 62 8.83 -32.20 -10.04
C LEU A 62 8.66 -33.63 -9.48
N THR A 63 9.11 -34.61 -10.26
CA THR A 63 9.06 -36.03 -9.95
C THR A 63 10.47 -36.58 -9.69
N HIS A 64 10.54 -37.76 -9.06
CA HIS A 64 11.82 -38.42 -8.85
C HIS A 64 12.51 -38.77 -10.16
N ALA A 65 11.74 -39.24 -11.16
CA ALA A 65 12.25 -39.57 -12.49
C ALA A 65 12.90 -38.37 -13.16
N ASN A 66 12.20 -37.22 -13.22
CA ASN A 66 12.74 -36.00 -13.83
C ASN A 66 13.97 -35.48 -13.13
N ILE A 67 14.00 -35.51 -11.78
CA ILE A 67 15.18 -35.07 -11.04
C ILE A 67 16.35 -36.01 -11.22
N THR A 68 16.12 -37.30 -11.27
CA THR A 68 17.17 -38.28 -11.55
C THR A 68 17.75 -38.05 -12.94
N GLU A 69 16.90 -37.83 -13.93
CA GLU A 69 17.33 -37.57 -15.32
C GLU A 69 18.06 -36.23 -15.43
N LEU A 70 17.60 -35.18 -14.72
CA LEU A 70 18.28 -33.88 -14.62
C LEU A 70 19.68 -34.03 -14.04
N PHE A 71 19.89 -34.90 -13.05
CA PHE A 71 21.21 -35.12 -12.48
C PHE A 71 22.13 -35.93 -13.41
N LYS A 72 21.58 -36.90 -14.18
CA LYS A 72 22.33 -37.67 -15.15
C LYS A 72 22.75 -36.83 -16.37
N SER A 73 21.95 -35.83 -16.72
CA SER A 73 22.18 -34.96 -17.87
C SER A 73 23.45 -34.13 -17.83
N GLY A 74 24.11 -34.07 -16.67
CA GLY A 74 25.27 -33.18 -16.46
C GLY A 74 24.92 -31.70 -16.36
N TYR A 75 23.62 -31.34 -16.26
CA TYR A 75 23.21 -29.95 -16.15
C TYR A 75 23.88 -29.25 -14.94
N LYS A 76 24.37 -28.04 -15.16
CA LYS A 76 25.15 -27.30 -14.14
C LYS A 76 24.24 -26.66 -13.09
N LEU A 77 23.82 -27.44 -12.10
CA LEU A 77 23.16 -26.94 -10.90
C LEU A 77 24.16 -26.77 -9.76
N SER A 78 23.95 -25.75 -8.92
CA SER A 78 24.74 -25.60 -7.68
C SER A 78 24.57 -26.82 -6.75
N ALA A 79 25.59 -27.12 -5.96
CA ALA A 79 25.56 -28.24 -5.01
C ALA A 79 24.38 -28.10 -4.01
N LYS A 80 24.05 -26.86 -3.62
CA LYS A 80 22.93 -26.53 -2.72
C LYS A 80 21.60 -26.88 -3.39
N THR A 81 21.40 -26.48 -4.64
CA THR A 81 20.18 -26.79 -5.43
C THR A 81 20.04 -28.31 -5.62
N LYS A 82 21.12 -29.00 -6.03
CA LYS A 82 21.12 -30.47 -6.18
C LYS A 82 20.71 -31.17 -4.88
N ARG A 83 21.26 -30.78 -3.74
CA ARG A 83 20.96 -31.38 -2.44
C ARG A 83 19.49 -31.18 -2.03
N LEU A 84 18.94 -30.02 -2.28
CA LEU A 84 17.55 -29.71 -1.97
C LEU A 84 16.54 -30.43 -2.86
N LEU A 85 16.83 -30.52 -4.15
CA LEU A 85 16.01 -31.31 -5.07
C LEU A 85 16.00 -32.79 -4.67
N LYS A 86 17.14 -33.35 -4.25
CA LYS A 86 17.21 -34.72 -3.68
C LYS A 86 16.31 -34.90 -2.46
N ILE A 87 16.32 -33.94 -1.54
CA ILE A 87 15.45 -33.99 -0.34
C ILE A 87 14.01 -33.84 -0.73
N ALA A 88 13.69 -32.88 -1.61
CA ALA A 88 12.33 -32.58 -2.02
C ALA A 88 11.64 -33.72 -2.77
N VAL A 89 12.40 -34.55 -3.47
CA VAL A 89 11.87 -35.63 -4.33
C VAL A 89 12.19 -37.02 -3.77
N GLY A 90 13.08 -37.07 -2.76
CA GLY A 90 13.46 -38.35 -2.11
C GLY A 90 12.28 -38.99 -1.38
N THR A 91 11.89 -40.19 -1.81
CA THR A 91 10.78 -40.95 -1.20
C THR A 91 11.22 -41.87 -0.05
N THR A 92 12.54 -42.02 0.14
CA THR A 92 13.12 -42.93 1.13
C THR A 92 13.34 -42.32 2.50
N LEU A 93 13.39 -41.00 2.59
CA LEU A 93 13.59 -40.27 3.83
C LEU A 93 12.27 -40.07 4.58
N THR A 94 12.30 -40.26 5.90
CA THR A 94 11.17 -39.79 6.75
C THR A 94 11.08 -38.28 6.76
N VAL A 95 9.94 -37.73 7.14
CA VAL A 95 9.75 -36.26 7.29
C VAL A 95 10.79 -35.70 8.25
N GLY A 96 11.05 -36.36 9.38
CA GLY A 96 12.08 -35.94 10.33
C GLY A 96 13.50 -35.93 9.74
N GLN A 97 13.87 -36.92 8.92
CA GLN A 97 15.15 -36.91 8.22
C GLN A 97 15.27 -35.76 7.21
N GLN A 98 14.17 -35.46 6.49
CA GLN A 98 14.12 -34.32 5.59
C GLN A 98 14.28 -33.00 6.36
N VAL A 99 13.57 -32.83 7.49
CA VAL A 99 13.67 -31.66 8.36
C VAL A 99 15.10 -31.48 8.88
N ARG A 100 15.72 -32.55 9.39
CA ARG A 100 17.09 -32.51 9.88
C ARG A 100 18.07 -32.08 8.80
N ALA A 101 17.94 -32.61 7.60
CA ALA A 101 18.80 -32.24 6.49
C ALA A 101 18.63 -30.76 6.08
N ILE A 102 17.42 -30.23 6.14
CA ILE A 102 17.09 -28.82 5.85
C ILE A 102 17.64 -27.92 6.96
N ARG A 103 17.43 -28.27 8.24
CA ARG A 103 17.99 -27.53 9.39
C ARG A 103 19.50 -27.42 9.32
N LYS A 104 20.17 -28.49 8.96
CA LYS A 104 21.64 -28.49 8.77
C LYS A 104 22.10 -27.52 7.69
N MET A 105 21.25 -27.24 6.68
CA MET A 105 21.60 -26.32 5.57
C MET A 105 21.26 -24.87 5.84
N TYR A 106 20.22 -24.59 6.62
CA TYR A 106 19.67 -23.23 6.80
C TYR A 106 19.72 -22.70 8.23
N GLY A 107 19.98 -23.58 9.20
CA GLY A 107 19.96 -23.25 10.62
C GLY A 107 18.54 -23.32 11.23
N GLU A 108 18.48 -23.40 12.56
CA GLU A 108 17.22 -23.57 13.31
C GLU A 108 16.31 -22.33 13.22
N LYS A 109 16.90 -21.15 13.22
CA LYS A 109 16.14 -19.89 13.18
C LYS A 109 15.25 -19.77 11.93
N GLU A 110 15.75 -20.18 10.77
CA GLU A 110 15.05 -20.10 9.49
C GLU A 110 14.12 -21.28 9.24
N THR A 111 14.24 -22.33 10.06
CA THR A 111 13.50 -23.59 9.88
C THR A 111 12.60 -23.93 11.08
N ARG A 112 12.36 -22.96 11.98
CA ARG A 112 11.54 -23.16 13.18
C ARG A 112 10.09 -23.59 12.89
N ASP A 113 9.56 -23.21 11.74
CA ASP A 113 8.17 -23.52 11.33
C ASP A 113 8.07 -24.89 10.63
N LEU A 114 9.15 -25.66 10.55
CA LEU A 114 9.12 -27.03 10.04
C LEU A 114 8.61 -28.00 11.12
N PRO A 115 8.02 -29.14 10.71
CA PRO A 115 7.61 -30.20 11.64
C PRO A 115 8.77 -30.67 12.54
N PRO A 116 8.47 -31.30 13.68
CA PRO A 116 9.49 -31.86 14.54
C PRO A 116 10.28 -32.99 13.83
N GLU A 117 11.55 -33.12 14.16
CA GLU A 117 12.44 -34.16 13.59
C GLU A 117 12.03 -35.59 13.98
N SER A 118 11.21 -35.72 14.99
CA SER A 118 10.61 -37.01 15.46
C SER A 118 9.52 -37.54 14.52
N ASN A 119 9.14 -36.78 13.49
CA ASN A 119 8.12 -37.24 12.55
C ASN A 119 8.64 -38.41 11.69
N THR A 120 8.07 -39.60 11.91
CA THR A 120 8.47 -40.86 11.25
C THR A 120 7.67 -41.17 10.00
N GLY A 121 6.77 -40.31 9.59
CA GLY A 121 5.97 -40.51 8.36
C GLY A 121 6.89 -40.80 7.15
N ARG A 122 6.71 -41.91 6.49
CA ARG A 122 7.44 -42.30 5.27
C ARG A 122 6.62 -41.96 4.03
N GLY A 123 7.30 -41.63 2.93
CA GLY A 123 6.65 -41.27 1.68
C GLY A 123 5.93 -39.92 1.71
N GLU A 124 5.93 -39.23 2.83
CA GLU A 124 5.45 -37.85 2.97
C GLU A 124 6.53 -36.89 2.48
N ARG A 125 6.13 -35.93 1.65
CA ARG A 125 7.01 -34.85 1.23
C ARG A 125 6.71 -33.63 2.05
N LEU A 126 7.74 -32.97 2.53
CA LEU A 126 7.58 -31.64 3.10
C LEU A 126 6.91 -30.74 2.08
N SER A 127 5.92 -29.97 2.53
CA SER A 127 5.35 -28.95 1.68
C SER A 127 6.45 -27.97 1.27
N TYR A 128 6.57 -27.68 -0.02
CA TYR A 128 7.61 -26.75 -0.51
C TYR A 128 7.41 -25.33 -0.01
N VAL A 129 6.21 -24.99 0.46
CA VAL A 129 5.92 -23.69 1.10
C VAL A 129 6.86 -23.43 2.29
N ASN A 130 7.39 -24.47 2.89
CA ASN A 130 8.29 -24.42 4.05
C ASN A 130 9.76 -24.45 3.68
N LEU A 131 10.07 -24.79 2.44
CA LEU A 131 11.42 -24.66 1.93
C LEU A 131 11.67 -23.19 1.64
N ASN A 132 12.79 -22.67 2.12
CA ASN A 132 13.19 -21.30 1.97
C ASN A 132 12.99 -20.81 0.52
N LYS A 133 12.29 -19.69 0.34
CA LYS A 133 12.05 -19.06 -0.97
C LYS A 133 13.31 -18.89 -1.82
N GLU A 134 14.46 -18.78 -1.18
CA GLU A 134 15.77 -18.68 -1.83
C GLU A 134 16.12 -19.91 -2.67
N VAL A 135 15.75 -21.10 -2.20
CA VAL A 135 16.04 -22.36 -2.91
C VAL A 135 15.25 -22.47 -4.19
N PHE A 136 13.97 -22.16 -4.13
CA PHE A 136 13.13 -22.17 -5.32
C PHE A 136 13.51 -21.05 -6.26
N ASN A 137 13.93 -19.90 -5.76
CA ASN A 137 14.49 -18.84 -6.58
C ASN A 137 15.73 -19.37 -7.34
N ARG A 138 16.60 -20.14 -6.69
CA ARG A 138 17.79 -20.69 -7.34
C ARG A 138 17.44 -21.74 -8.38
N PHE A 139 16.57 -22.70 -8.08
CA PHE A 139 16.13 -23.70 -9.06
C PHE A 139 15.41 -23.07 -10.25
N ALA A 140 14.55 -22.08 -10.00
CA ALA A 140 13.90 -21.32 -11.05
C ALA A 140 14.92 -20.57 -11.91
N TYR A 141 15.93 -19.95 -11.30
CA TYR A 141 16.97 -19.22 -12.02
C TYR A 141 17.98 -20.14 -12.71
N GLU A 142 18.44 -21.21 -12.03
CA GLU A 142 19.48 -22.10 -12.53
C GLU A 142 18.98 -23.07 -13.62
N PHE A 143 17.68 -23.41 -13.60
CA PHE A 143 17.13 -24.41 -14.51
C PHE A 143 15.83 -24.00 -15.18
N LEU A 144 14.74 -23.69 -14.42
CA LEU A 144 13.41 -23.54 -15.01
C LEU A 144 13.35 -22.44 -16.06
N THR A 145 13.85 -21.26 -15.75
CA THR A 145 13.82 -20.10 -16.66
C THR A 145 14.72 -20.30 -17.89
N PRO A 146 15.97 -20.78 -17.76
CA PRO A 146 16.82 -21.06 -18.92
C PRO A 146 16.23 -22.10 -19.86
N GLU A 147 15.53 -23.12 -19.34
CA GLU A 147 14.88 -24.17 -20.12
C GLU A 147 13.46 -23.79 -20.61
N GLY A 148 13.04 -22.55 -20.40
CA GLY A 148 11.76 -22.03 -20.87
C GLY A 148 10.53 -22.53 -20.10
N TYR A 149 10.70 -23.02 -18.88
CA TYR A 149 9.59 -23.40 -18.02
C TYR A 149 9.03 -22.18 -17.29
N ASP A 150 7.71 -22.10 -17.19
CA ASP A 150 7.00 -21.08 -16.41
C ASP A 150 6.98 -21.35 -14.91
N GLY A 151 7.42 -22.53 -14.53
CA GLY A 151 7.42 -23.00 -13.15
C GLY A 151 7.57 -24.51 -13.05
N TYR A 152 7.13 -25.06 -11.93
CA TYR A 152 7.04 -26.51 -11.79
C TYR A 152 5.65 -26.94 -11.30
N TYR A 153 5.31 -28.20 -11.62
CA TYR A 153 4.16 -28.91 -11.11
C TYR A 153 4.62 -30.05 -10.19
N ALA A 154 4.15 -30.08 -8.95
CA ALA A 154 4.41 -31.15 -8.01
C ALA A 154 3.13 -31.97 -7.79
N PRO A 155 3.01 -33.16 -8.44
CA PRO A 155 1.80 -33.94 -8.37
C PRO A 155 1.65 -34.60 -6.99
N LYS A 156 0.40 -34.72 -6.52
CA LYS A 156 -0.05 -35.49 -5.35
C LYS A 156 0.87 -35.42 -4.13
N LYS A 157 0.76 -34.37 -3.35
CA LYS A 157 1.45 -34.23 -2.05
C LYS A 157 0.49 -34.48 -0.91
N LYS A 158 0.97 -35.17 0.11
CA LYS A 158 0.33 -35.21 1.42
C LYS A 158 0.72 -33.93 2.15
N SER A 159 -0.26 -33.10 2.51
CA SER A 159 0.01 -31.93 3.33
C SER A 159 0.42 -32.37 4.73
N VAL A 160 1.64 -32.00 5.12
CA VAL A 160 2.17 -32.30 6.47
C VAL A 160 1.43 -31.49 7.55
N PHE A 161 0.77 -30.39 7.16
CA PHE A 161 0.13 -29.47 8.10
C PHE A 161 -1.35 -29.72 8.35
N HIS A 162 -2.05 -30.45 7.48
CA HIS A 162 -3.52 -30.56 7.55
C HIS A 162 -4.05 -31.98 7.41
N GLY A 163 -3.42 -32.93 8.06
CA GLY A 163 -4.05 -34.24 8.29
C GLY A 163 -4.42 -35.06 7.08
N GLY A 164 -3.62 -35.01 6.01
CA GLY A 164 -3.64 -36.09 5.02
C GLY A 164 -4.39 -35.87 3.71
N THR A 165 -4.66 -34.66 3.29
CA THR A 165 -5.18 -34.41 1.94
C THR A 165 -4.05 -34.40 0.91
N PHE A 166 -4.17 -35.28 -0.11
CA PHE A 166 -3.27 -35.26 -1.26
C PHE A 166 -3.62 -34.08 -2.17
N SER A 167 -2.70 -33.16 -2.35
CA SER A 167 -2.89 -32.01 -3.20
C SER A 167 -1.71 -31.80 -4.15
N SER A 168 -1.99 -31.38 -5.36
CA SER A 168 -0.99 -30.91 -6.30
C SER A 168 -0.61 -29.46 -5.99
N GLU A 169 0.64 -29.11 -6.24
CA GLU A 169 1.17 -27.78 -6.04
C GLU A 169 1.82 -27.27 -7.32
N ILE A 170 1.51 -26.04 -7.67
CA ILE A 170 2.08 -25.34 -8.82
C ILE A 170 2.88 -24.17 -8.30
N MET A 171 4.15 -24.10 -8.69
CA MET A 171 4.98 -22.92 -8.45
C MET A 171 5.18 -22.19 -9.78
N LEU A 172 4.86 -20.91 -9.82
CA LEU A 172 5.04 -20.05 -10.98
C LEU A 172 6.18 -19.09 -10.79
N VAL A 173 7.02 -18.96 -11.80
CA VAL A 173 8.05 -17.92 -11.90
C VAL A 173 7.44 -16.71 -12.60
N ASN A 174 7.67 -15.50 -12.06
CA ASN A 174 7.12 -14.26 -12.64
C ASN A 174 5.60 -14.31 -12.87
N ALA A 175 4.86 -14.71 -11.84
CA ALA A 175 3.41 -14.98 -11.93
C ALA A 175 2.60 -13.82 -12.54
N TYR A 176 3.05 -12.55 -12.38
CA TYR A 176 2.40 -11.40 -12.98
C TYR A 176 2.36 -11.41 -14.51
N GLN A 177 3.27 -12.15 -15.16
CA GLN A 177 3.31 -12.35 -16.61
C GLN A 177 2.41 -13.51 -17.06
N THR A 178 2.20 -14.49 -16.19
CA THR A 178 1.58 -15.77 -16.52
C THR A 178 0.12 -15.88 -16.09
N ILE A 179 -0.25 -15.23 -15.00
CA ILE A 179 -1.61 -15.24 -14.46
C ILE A 179 -2.12 -13.83 -14.17
N GLU A 180 -3.44 -13.67 -14.20
CA GLU A 180 -4.15 -12.48 -13.77
C GLU A 180 -5.22 -12.84 -12.76
N ARG A 181 -5.62 -11.90 -11.92
CA ARG A 181 -6.72 -12.12 -10.99
C ARG A 181 -8.01 -12.38 -11.78
N PHE A 182 -8.60 -13.54 -11.56
CA PHE A 182 -9.89 -13.84 -12.16
C PHE A 182 -10.99 -13.12 -11.39
N VAL A 183 -11.49 -12.06 -11.99
CA VAL A 183 -12.69 -11.38 -11.54
C VAL A 183 -13.81 -11.83 -12.47
N ASN A 184 -14.76 -12.59 -11.94
CA ASN A 184 -15.90 -13.08 -12.71
C ASN A 184 -16.74 -11.87 -13.17
N ARG A 185 -16.57 -11.41 -14.40
CA ARG A 185 -17.29 -10.23 -14.93
C ARG A 185 -18.81 -10.49 -15.14
N THR A 186 -19.20 -11.77 -15.08
CA THR A 186 -20.63 -12.18 -15.20
C THR A 186 -21.33 -12.37 -13.84
N GLN A 187 -20.59 -12.35 -12.75
CA GLN A 187 -21.22 -12.27 -11.44
C GLN A 187 -21.30 -10.80 -11.02
N THR A 188 -22.51 -10.37 -10.74
CA THR A 188 -22.86 -9.21 -9.92
C THR A 188 -21.64 -8.65 -9.19
N ALA A 189 -21.43 -7.34 -9.34
CA ALA A 189 -20.36 -6.57 -8.73
C ALA A 189 -19.93 -7.18 -7.37
N PRO A 190 -18.63 -7.24 -7.05
CA PRO A 190 -18.16 -7.93 -5.87
C PRO A 190 -18.95 -7.48 -4.66
N VAL A 191 -19.62 -8.43 -4.00
CA VAL A 191 -20.21 -8.18 -2.67
C VAL A 191 -19.02 -7.90 -1.75
N ILE A 192 -18.58 -6.67 -1.77
CA ILE A 192 -17.63 -6.18 -0.77
C ILE A 192 -18.46 -6.12 0.50
N SER A 193 -18.13 -6.92 1.51
CA SER A 193 -18.76 -6.72 2.82
C SER A 193 -18.59 -5.24 3.19
N THR A 194 -19.61 -4.63 3.72
CA THR A 194 -19.63 -3.21 4.12
C THR A 194 -18.36 -2.86 4.91
N ARG A 195 -17.87 -3.79 5.74
CA ARG A 195 -16.63 -3.67 6.52
C ARG A 195 -15.34 -3.59 5.67
N SER A 196 -15.30 -4.20 4.50
CA SER A 196 -14.15 -4.12 3.60
C SER A 196 -14.16 -2.89 2.69
N VAL A 197 -15.32 -2.27 2.48
CA VAL A 197 -15.45 -1.03 1.69
C VAL A 197 -14.69 0.11 2.36
N GLY A 198 -14.85 0.30 3.67
CA GLY A 198 -14.18 1.37 4.40
C GLY A 198 -12.66 1.39 4.20
N TRP A 199 -12.03 0.20 4.13
CA TRP A 199 -10.60 0.07 3.85
C TRP A 199 -10.22 0.31 2.39
N ALA A 200 -11.14 0.08 1.47
CA ALA A 200 -10.92 0.22 0.03
C ALA A 200 -11.29 1.61 -0.51
N LEU A 201 -12.14 2.37 0.19
CA LEU A 201 -12.67 3.64 -0.26
C LEU A 201 -11.61 4.63 -0.77
N PRO A 202 -10.48 4.88 -0.07
CA PRO A 202 -9.48 5.82 -0.57
C PRO A 202 -8.87 5.38 -1.91
N ARG A 203 -8.72 4.08 -2.13
CA ARG A 203 -8.23 3.55 -3.40
C ARG A 203 -9.27 3.66 -4.49
N ILE A 204 -10.51 3.27 -4.19
CA ILE A 204 -11.62 3.37 -5.14
C ILE A 204 -11.85 4.83 -5.54
N PHE A 205 -11.79 5.75 -4.59
CA PHE A 205 -11.87 7.18 -4.86
C PHE A 205 -10.73 7.66 -5.76
N THR A 206 -9.49 7.24 -5.50
CA THR A 206 -8.35 7.58 -6.36
C THR A 206 -8.53 7.05 -7.80
N GLU A 207 -9.03 5.83 -7.95
CA GLU A 207 -9.32 5.25 -9.28
C GLU A 207 -10.48 6.00 -9.96
N PHE A 208 -11.53 6.37 -9.24
CA PHE A 208 -12.63 7.18 -9.75
C PHE A 208 -12.17 8.55 -10.24
N CYS A 209 -11.22 9.17 -9.55
CA CYS A 209 -10.69 10.49 -9.93
C CYS A 209 -9.85 10.46 -11.22
N LYS A 210 -9.23 9.34 -11.56
CA LYS A 210 -8.35 9.26 -12.75
C LYS A 210 -9.07 9.66 -14.02
N GLY A 211 -8.42 10.55 -14.79
CA GLY A 211 -8.97 11.08 -16.04
C GLY A 211 -10.06 12.13 -15.87
N ARG A 212 -10.51 12.41 -14.66
CA ARG A 212 -11.48 13.47 -14.36
C ARG A 212 -10.76 14.80 -14.15
N LYS A 213 -11.43 15.87 -14.57
CA LYS A 213 -10.85 17.23 -14.50
C LYS A 213 -11.58 18.13 -13.52
N GLU A 214 -12.69 17.69 -12.96
CA GLU A 214 -13.60 18.52 -12.16
C GLU A 214 -12.91 19.15 -10.94
N LEU A 215 -12.06 18.39 -10.22
CA LEU A 215 -11.31 18.92 -9.07
C LEU A 215 -10.02 19.65 -9.45
N VAL A 216 -9.49 19.43 -10.65
CA VAL A 216 -8.21 19.98 -11.10
C VAL A 216 -8.40 21.30 -11.87
N ARG A 217 -9.62 21.57 -12.34
CA ARG A 217 -9.94 22.82 -13.04
C ARG A 217 -9.92 24.03 -12.08
N PRO A 218 -9.73 25.25 -12.61
CA PRO A 218 -9.90 26.46 -11.81
C PRO A 218 -11.32 26.60 -11.29
N PHE A 219 -11.43 27.11 -10.09
CA PHE A 219 -12.71 27.54 -9.53
C PHE A 219 -12.79 29.08 -9.57
N GLY A 220 -13.99 29.61 -9.70
CA GLY A 220 -14.21 31.07 -9.69
C GLY A 220 -13.73 31.75 -8.38
N ARG A 221 -13.64 33.06 -8.38
CA ARG A 221 -13.26 33.89 -7.23
C ARG A 221 -11.85 33.63 -6.66
N GLY A 222 -10.91 33.18 -7.48
CA GLY A 222 -9.53 32.92 -7.02
C GLY A 222 -9.36 31.72 -6.10
N LEU A 223 -10.37 30.86 -6.00
CA LEU A 223 -10.31 29.61 -5.22
C LEU A 223 -9.32 28.61 -5.85
N VAL A 224 -8.35 28.20 -5.06
CA VAL A 224 -7.37 27.17 -5.42
C VAL A 224 -7.61 25.94 -4.54
N LEU A 225 -7.87 24.79 -5.17
CA LEU A 225 -8.05 23.53 -4.47
C LEU A 225 -6.77 22.69 -4.55
N PHE A 226 -6.37 22.09 -3.45
CA PHE A 226 -5.30 21.10 -3.40
C PHE A 226 -5.46 20.09 -2.27
N CYS A 227 -5.01 18.88 -2.53
CA CYS A 227 -4.93 17.81 -1.55
C CYS A 227 -3.63 17.94 -0.74
N THR A 228 -3.77 17.92 0.58
CA THR A 228 -2.70 18.03 1.56
C THR A 228 -2.64 16.80 2.46
N GLY A 229 -1.98 16.90 3.60
CA GLY A 229 -1.99 15.89 4.63
C GLY A 229 -1.35 14.56 4.18
N GLY A 230 -1.81 13.49 4.78
CA GLY A 230 -1.24 12.16 4.58
C GLY A 230 -1.46 11.60 3.17
N MET A 231 -2.65 11.78 2.61
CA MET A 231 -2.95 11.29 1.25
C MET A 231 -2.28 12.12 0.18
N GLY A 232 -2.25 13.45 0.31
CA GLY A 232 -1.54 14.32 -0.63
C GLY A 232 -0.05 13.94 -0.74
N ILE A 233 0.61 13.71 0.39
CA ILE A 233 2.02 13.27 0.44
C ILE A 233 2.17 11.88 -0.20
N ARG A 234 1.29 10.94 0.14
CA ARG A 234 1.33 9.57 -0.42
C ARG A 234 1.18 9.55 -1.93
N LEU A 235 0.22 10.30 -2.48
CA LEU A 235 -0.01 10.40 -3.91
C LEU A 235 1.20 11.02 -4.63
N LEU A 236 1.78 12.08 -4.06
CA LEU A 236 2.99 12.71 -4.59
C LEU A 236 4.18 11.74 -4.59
N LEU A 237 4.42 11.02 -3.49
CA LEU A 237 5.50 10.05 -3.38
C LEU A 237 5.31 8.89 -4.37
N GLN A 238 4.10 8.36 -4.46
CA GLN A 238 3.77 7.32 -5.43
C GLN A 238 4.09 7.75 -6.86
N LYS A 239 3.74 8.99 -7.22
CA LYS A 239 4.01 9.54 -8.55
C LYS A 239 5.50 9.72 -8.82
N LYS A 240 6.27 10.19 -7.81
CA LYS A 240 7.71 10.47 -7.96
C LYS A 240 8.59 9.22 -7.93
N THR A 241 8.19 8.19 -7.17
CA THR A 241 9.03 6.99 -6.96
C THR A 241 8.54 5.76 -7.69
N GLY A 242 7.34 5.80 -8.29
CA GLY A 242 6.69 4.62 -8.89
C GLY A 242 6.34 3.54 -7.86
N ASN A 243 6.63 3.75 -6.57
CA ASN A 243 6.56 2.72 -5.54
C ASN A 243 5.50 3.06 -4.48
N LEU A 244 4.50 2.17 -4.33
CA LEU A 244 3.46 2.25 -3.31
C LEU A 244 3.96 1.91 -1.88
N LYS A 245 5.19 1.41 -1.74
CA LYS A 245 5.76 0.93 -0.46
C LYS A 245 6.33 2.04 0.42
N THR A 246 5.81 3.25 0.33
CA THR A 246 6.21 4.25 1.32
C THR A 246 5.69 3.83 2.70
N LYS A 247 6.58 3.80 3.71
CA LYS A 247 6.25 3.49 5.12
C LYS A 247 5.31 4.52 5.79
N ILE A 248 4.60 5.33 4.98
CA ILE A 248 3.57 6.24 5.49
C ILE A 248 2.42 5.37 5.96
N ARG A 249 2.10 5.45 7.25
CA ARG A 249 0.93 4.77 7.82
C ARG A 249 -0.31 5.11 6.99
N ARG A 250 -1.14 4.11 6.70
CA ARG A 250 -2.38 4.25 5.92
C ARG A 250 -3.19 5.38 6.54
N THR A 251 -3.45 6.42 5.76
CA THR A 251 -4.45 7.43 6.10
C THR A 251 -5.77 6.96 5.50
N SER A 252 -6.84 7.13 6.24
CA SER A 252 -8.17 6.71 5.80
C SER A 252 -8.88 7.79 4.99
N ASP A 253 -8.45 9.04 5.07
CA ASP A 253 -9.14 10.24 4.60
C ASP A 253 -8.25 11.14 3.75
N PHE A 254 -8.89 11.94 2.91
CA PHE A 254 -8.26 12.96 2.08
C PHE A 254 -8.44 14.33 2.74
N ASP A 255 -7.35 15.02 2.97
CA ASP A 255 -7.37 16.41 3.43
C ASP A 255 -7.33 17.35 2.20
N PHE A 256 -8.43 17.98 1.86
CA PHE A 256 -8.48 19.01 0.83
C PHE A 256 -8.47 20.41 1.44
N THR A 257 -7.82 21.35 0.77
CA THR A 257 -7.84 22.76 1.14
C THR A 257 -8.33 23.58 -0.05
N PHE A 258 -9.44 24.27 0.15
CA PHE A 258 -9.85 25.41 -0.67
C PHE A 258 -9.22 26.66 -0.10
N ALA A 259 -8.34 27.27 -0.85
CA ALA A 259 -7.53 28.39 -0.42
C ALA A 259 -7.80 29.63 -1.25
N VAL A 260 -7.78 30.78 -0.59
CA VAL A 260 -7.83 32.11 -1.20
C VAL A 260 -6.61 32.93 -0.78
N PRO A 261 -6.09 33.84 -1.64
CA PRO A 261 -4.90 34.63 -1.34
C PRO A 261 -5.17 35.81 -0.38
N HIS A 262 -6.39 36.30 -0.31
CA HIS A 262 -6.80 37.48 0.47
C HIS A 262 -7.53 37.12 1.75
N GLN A 263 -7.55 38.05 2.70
CA GLN A 263 -8.34 37.93 3.92
C GLN A 263 -9.82 38.20 3.60
N PHE A 264 -10.70 37.50 4.30
CA PHE A 264 -12.15 37.74 4.16
C PHE A 264 -12.52 39.02 4.91
N PRO A 265 -13.14 40.01 4.25
CA PRO A 265 -13.52 41.25 4.85
C PRO A 265 -14.75 41.13 5.77
N SER A 266 -15.57 40.07 5.57
CA SER A 266 -16.79 39.86 6.34
C SER A 266 -17.13 38.38 6.52
N GLN A 267 -17.93 38.10 7.56
CA GLN A 267 -18.49 36.77 7.80
C GLN A 267 -19.43 36.31 6.65
N LYS A 268 -20.12 37.25 5.99
CA LYS A 268 -20.96 36.96 4.82
C LYS A 268 -20.13 36.43 3.67
N GLU A 269 -18.96 36.98 3.43
CA GLU A 269 -18.04 36.49 2.39
C GLU A 269 -17.53 35.11 2.71
N VAL A 270 -17.11 34.84 3.97
CA VAL A 270 -16.74 33.48 4.43
C VAL A 270 -17.87 32.51 4.13
N GLY A 271 -19.13 32.87 4.45
CA GLY A 271 -20.31 32.04 4.18
C GLY A 271 -20.48 31.72 2.70
N SER A 272 -20.27 32.68 1.80
CA SER A 272 -20.33 32.47 0.36
C SER A 272 -19.27 31.48 -0.15
N TYR A 273 -18.04 31.58 0.33
CA TYR A 273 -16.97 30.64 -0.03
C TYR A 273 -17.19 29.24 0.54
N VAL A 274 -17.72 29.16 1.77
CA VAL A 274 -18.07 27.87 2.39
C VAL A 274 -19.15 27.17 1.56
N GLU A 275 -20.17 27.88 1.13
CA GLU A 275 -21.26 27.30 0.32
C GLU A 275 -20.75 26.89 -1.06
N ALA A 276 -19.88 27.68 -1.69
CA ALA A 276 -19.25 27.30 -2.97
C ALA A 276 -18.40 26.04 -2.79
N MET A 277 -17.58 25.95 -1.74
CA MET A 277 -16.79 24.78 -1.41
C MET A 277 -17.68 23.55 -1.18
N ARG A 278 -18.76 23.71 -0.40
CA ARG A 278 -19.70 22.65 -0.10
C ARG A 278 -20.36 22.11 -1.37
N ARG A 279 -20.85 22.99 -2.23
CA ARG A 279 -21.49 22.62 -3.49
C ARG A 279 -20.54 21.86 -4.40
N ILE A 280 -19.32 22.38 -4.63
CA ILE A 280 -18.31 21.74 -5.49
C ILE A 280 -18.03 20.31 -5.02
N MET A 281 -17.80 20.13 -3.73
CA MET A 281 -17.47 18.82 -3.18
C MET A 281 -18.64 17.87 -3.13
N THR A 282 -19.84 18.36 -2.81
CA THR A 282 -21.07 17.54 -2.80
C THR A 282 -21.37 17.03 -4.20
N ASP A 283 -21.42 17.91 -5.21
CA ASP A 283 -21.71 17.53 -6.60
C ASP A 283 -20.68 16.48 -7.13
N PHE A 284 -19.42 16.63 -6.75
CA PHE A 284 -18.40 15.66 -7.13
C PHE A 284 -18.57 14.32 -6.42
N LEU A 285 -18.88 14.35 -5.12
CA LEU A 285 -19.05 13.14 -4.32
C LEU A 285 -20.35 12.40 -4.61
N GLU A 286 -21.40 13.07 -5.01
CA GLU A 286 -22.64 12.41 -5.50
C GLU A 286 -22.34 11.55 -6.72
N LYS A 287 -21.57 12.05 -7.69
CA LYS A 287 -21.09 11.24 -8.83
C LYS A 287 -20.24 10.04 -8.38
N PHE A 288 -19.47 10.21 -7.31
CA PHE A 288 -18.73 9.10 -6.73
C PHE A 288 -19.64 8.06 -6.07
N ILE A 289 -20.71 8.50 -5.39
CA ILE A 289 -21.73 7.61 -4.82
C ILE A 289 -22.45 6.83 -5.92
N GLU A 290 -22.87 7.49 -6.99
CA GLU A 290 -23.45 6.82 -8.15
C GLU A 290 -22.50 5.77 -8.74
N TYR A 291 -21.22 6.12 -8.91
CA TYR A 291 -20.20 5.20 -9.36
C TYR A 291 -20.07 4.00 -8.41
N LEU A 292 -20.05 4.22 -7.08
CA LEU A 292 -19.98 3.14 -6.09
C LEU A 292 -21.18 2.21 -6.20
N ASN A 293 -22.39 2.76 -6.24
CA ASN A 293 -23.62 1.97 -6.29
C ASN A 293 -23.77 1.21 -7.61
N LYS A 294 -23.30 1.80 -8.73
CA LYS A 294 -23.29 1.14 -10.04
C LYS A 294 -22.21 0.05 -10.14
N THR A 295 -21.03 0.29 -9.56
CA THR A 295 -19.88 -0.61 -9.70
C THR A 295 -19.91 -1.76 -8.69
N TYR A 296 -20.52 -1.54 -7.53
CA TYR A 296 -20.53 -2.48 -6.41
C TYR A 296 -21.97 -2.72 -5.94
N SER A 297 -22.59 -3.79 -6.41
CA SER A 297 -23.98 -4.11 -6.03
C SER A 297 -24.10 -4.39 -4.53
N GLY A 298 -25.20 -3.91 -3.93
CA GLY A 298 -25.52 -4.16 -2.52
C GLY A 298 -24.84 -3.25 -1.50
N ILE A 299 -24.00 -2.28 -1.94
CA ILE A 299 -23.37 -1.32 -1.04
C ILE A 299 -24.35 -0.31 -0.48
N ASN A 300 -25.32 0.15 -1.29
CA ASN A 300 -26.27 1.21 -0.93
C ASN A 300 -25.56 2.41 -0.28
N ALA A 301 -24.49 2.86 -0.94
CA ALA A 301 -23.71 3.98 -0.46
C ALA A 301 -24.52 5.27 -0.45
N ARG A 302 -24.36 6.05 0.60
CA ARG A 302 -24.97 7.38 0.77
C ARG A 302 -23.93 8.38 1.24
N LEU A 303 -24.01 9.60 0.74
CA LEU A 303 -23.19 10.71 1.21
C LEU A 303 -23.74 11.26 2.52
N ARG A 304 -22.89 11.41 3.51
CA ARG A 304 -23.17 12.19 4.73
C ARG A 304 -22.25 13.38 4.80
N VAL A 305 -22.82 14.54 4.94
CA VAL A 305 -22.09 15.80 5.11
C VAL A 305 -22.24 16.24 6.55
N ASN A 306 -21.19 16.10 7.34
CA ASN A 306 -21.15 16.63 8.70
C ASN A 306 -20.75 18.09 8.63
N ARG A 307 -21.73 18.98 8.88
CA ARG A 307 -21.48 20.38 9.05
C ARG A 307 -20.62 20.56 10.31
N MET A 308 -19.42 21.09 10.09
CA MET A 308 -18.55 21.66 11.09
C MET A 308 -18.20 20.74 12.27
N ILE A 309 -17.07 20.18 12.18
CA ILE A 309 -16.29 20.01 13.39
C ILE A 309 -15.59 21.36 13.60
N GLN A 310 -16.12 22.20 14.48
CA GLN A 310 -15.30 23.21 15.14
C GLN A 310 -14.29 22.45 15.97
N SER A 311 -13.29 21.93 15.30
CA SER A 311 -12.15 21.38 16.01
C SER A 311 -11.41 22.57 16.59
N PRO A 312 -11.00 22.52 17.86
CA PRO A 312 -10.09 23.52 18.42
C PRO A 312 -8.79 23.66 17.62
N TYR A 313 -8.55 22.74 16.67
CA TYR A 313 -7.42 22.77 15.73
C TYR A 313 -7.61 23.75 14.57
N TYR A 314 -8.82 24.24 14.35
CA TYR A 314 -9.21 25.10 13.22
C TYR A 314 -9.77 26.43 13.69
N ASP A 315 -9.32 26.90 14.84
CA ASP A 315 -9.63 28.26 15.25
C ASP A 315 -9.09 29.23 14.19
N PRO A 316 -9.93 30.06 13.55
CA PRO A 316 -9.49 31.02 12.54
C PRO A 316 -8.45 32.01 13.07
N ARG A 317 -8.37 32.19 14.38
CA ARG A 317 -7.36 32.99 15.06
C ARG A 317 -6.00 32.30 15.13
N ILE A 318 -5.93 31.00 14.92
CA ILE A 318 -4.67 30.23 14.93
C ILE A 318 -4.07 30.21 13.54
N GLN A 319 -3.01 30.94 13.40
CA GLN A 319 -2.16 30.88 12.22
C GLN A 319 -1.36 29.59 12.20
N VAL A 320 -1.35 28.85 11.06
CA VAL A 320 -0.40 27.74 10.91
C VAL A 320 1.02 28.32 10.97
N PRO A 321 1.84 27.94 11.96
CA PRO A 321 3.13 28.55 12.19
C PRO A 321 4.00 28.58 10.92
N GLY A 322 4.55 29.73 10.59
CA GLY A 322 5.46 29.89 9.45
C GLY A 322 4.82 30.00 8.07
N THR A 323 3.50 29.77 7.92
CA THR A 323 2.84 29.80 6.60
C THR A 323 1.85 30.94 6.42
N ARG A 324 1.54 31.71 7.45
CA ARG A 324 0.46 32.70 7.50
C ARG A 324 -0.93 32.15 7.11
N ARG A 325 -1.06 30.85 6.97
CA ARG A 325 -2.31 30.17 6.63
C ARG A 325 -3.30 30.22 7.80
N ARG A 326 -4.51 30.68 7.54
CA ARG A 326 -5.63 30.68 8.50
C ARG A 326 -6.75 29.80 7.99
N VAL A 327 -7.18 28.83 8.78
CA VAL A 327 -8.31 27.95 8.46
C VAL A 327 -9.57 28.50 9.12
N TYR A 328 -10.61 28.72 8.32
CA TYR A 328 -11.89 29.28 8.75
C TYR A 328 -12.93 28.24 9.03
N GLN A 329 -12.95 27.18 8.22
CA GLN A 329 -13.96 26.15 8.34
C GLN A 329 -13.48 24.82 7.80
N VAL A 330 -14.00 23.73 8.38
CA VAL A 330 -13.81 22.37 7.86
C VAL A 330 -15.16 21.69 7.70
N ILE A 331 -15.37 21.02 6.57
CA ILE A 331 -16.52 20.16 6.33
C ILE A 331 -16.01 18.75 6.14
N ARG A 332 -16.60 17.80 6.85
CA ARG A 332 -16.30 16.38 6.73
C ARG A 332 -17.33 15.69 5.87
N TYR A 333 -16.85 14.95 4.87
CA TYR A 333 -17.65 14.10 4.01
C TYR A 333 -17.41 12.65 4.34
N GLN A 334 -18.48 11.95 4.66
CA GLN A 334 -18.47 10.56 5.05
C GLN A 334 -19.29 9.74 4.06
N ILE A 335 -18.89 8.51 3.85
CA ILE A 335 -19.66 7.53 3.09
C ILE A 335 -20.29 6.55 4.08
N GLN A 336 -21.62 6.51 4.07
CA GLN A 336 -22.38 5.49 4.76
C GLN A 336 -22.59 4.32 3.82
N THR A 337 -22.23 3.11 4.26
CA THR A 337 -22.47 1.85 3.54
C THR A 337 -23.29 0.92 4.43
N GLY A 338 -24.39 0.40 3.89
CA GLY A 338 -25.33 -0.40 4.69
C GLY A 338 -26.04 0.40 5.79
N LYS A 339 -26.52 -0.29 6.82
CA LYS A 339 -27.34 0.34 7.87
C LYS A 339 -26.55 1.23 8.85
N ASN A 340 -25.32 0.88 9.20
CA ASN A 340 -24.59 1.52 10.32
C ASN A 340 -23.10 1.82 10.07
N GLU A 341 -22.53 1.48 8.93
CA GLU A 341 -21.10 1.73 8.70
C GLU A 341 -20.86 3.09 8.05
N VAL A 342 -20.21 3.97 8.76
CA VAL A 342 -19.84 5.31 8.32
C VAL A 342 -18.32 5.41 8.26
N THR A 343 -17.80 5.81 7.10
CA THR A 343 -16.36 5.97 6.88
C THR A 343 -16.04 7.41 6.50
N ASP A 344 -15.09 8.02 7.20
CA ASP A 344 -14.54 9.32 6.82
C ASP A 344 -13.80 9.16 5.50
N LEU A 345 -14.14 9.94 4.49
CA LEU A 345 -13.48 9.93 3.19
C LEU A 345 -12.70 11.20 2.93
N ILE A 346 -13.32 12.35 3.15
CA ILE A 346 -12.74 13.65 2.82
C ILE A 346 -13.01 14.65 3.94
N ASP A 347 -11.95 15.34 4.38
CA ASP A 347 -12.05 16.59 5.11
C ASP A 347 -11.69 17.74 4.17
N THR A 348 -12.57 18.74 4.03
CA THR A 348 -12.30 19.96 3.26
C THR A 348 -12.17 21.15 4.16
N ALA A 349 -11.09 21.92 4.01
CA ALA A 349 -10.86 23.14 4.74
C ALA A 349 -10.98 24.37 3.84
N LEU A 350 -11.73 25.40 4.26
CA LEU A 350 -11.62 26.73 3.69
C LEU A 350 -10.51 27.49 4.43
N ALA A 351 -9.53 27.98 3.70
CA ALA A 351 -8.39 28.68 4.27
C ALA A 351 -8.03 29.96 3.51
N VAL A 352 -7.68 31.00 4.22
CA VAL A 352 -6.87 32.08 3.69
C VAL A 352 -5.42 31.64 3.69
N TYR A 353 -4.78 31.77 2.56
CA TYR A 353 -3.41 31.33 2.34
C TYR A 353 -2.67 32.35 1.51
N PRO A 354 -2.05 33.37 2.15
CA PRO A 354 -1.36 34.44 1.44
C PRO A 354 -0.33 33.88 0.45
N GLY A 355 -0.34 34.43 -0.77
CA GLY A 355 0.52 33.96 -1.85
C GLY A 355 0.09 32.64 -2.49
N VAL A 356 -1.10 32.11 -2.15
CA VAL A 356 -1.62 30.94 -2.84
C VAL A 356 -1.99 31.30 -4.29
N ASP A 357 -1.46 30.52 -5.20
CA ASP A 357 -1.82 30.55 -6.60
C ASP A 357 -1.76 29.13 -7.23
N ARG A 358 -2.07 29.01 -8.50
CA ARG A 358 -2.02 27.75 -9.22
C ARG A 358 -0.61 27.18 -9.35
N THR A 359 0.42 27.98 -9.19
CA THR A 359 1.81 27.51 -9.28
C THR A 359 2.18 26.60 -8.11
N MET A 360 1.37 26.61 -7.02
CA MET A 360 1.53 25.70 -5.90
C MET A 360 1.09 24.25 -6.21
N ILE A 361 0.33 24.06 -7.27
CA ILE A 361 -0.16 22.75 -7.70
C ILE A 361 0.85 22.09 -8.66
N ASP A 362 1.11 20.82 -8.48
CA ASP A 362 1.80 19.99 -9.47
C ASP A 362 0.80 19.61 -10.56
N ILE A 363 0.72 20.44 -11.60
CA ILE A 363 -0.29 20.34 -12.66
C ILE A 363 -0.23 18.96 -13.34
N LYS A 364 0.97 18.48 -13.68
CA LYS A 364 1.15 17.19 -14.36
C LYS A 364 0.64 16.03 -13.51
N ALA A 365 1.08 15.95 -12.25
CA ALA A 365 0.62 14.91 -11.34
C ALA A 365 -0.90 15.00 -11.07
N SER A 366 -1.41 16.21 -10.94
CA SER A 366 -2.84 16.45 -10.69
C SER A 366 -3.73 16.02 -11.85
N HIS A 367 -3.35 16.31 -13.10
CA HIS A 367 -4.10 15.88 -14.28
C HIS A 367 -4.12 14.35 -14.43
N GLU A 368 -3.01 13.68 -14.18
CA GLU A 368 -2.94 12.22 -14.26
C GLU A 368 -3.77 11.53 -13.17
N LEU A 369 -3.80 12.11 -11.97
CA LEU A 369 -4.53 11.54 -10.82
C LEU A 369 -6.00 11.97 -10.76
N GLY A 370 -6.37 13.06 -11.45
CA GLY A 370 -7.68 13.71 -11.28
C GLY A 370 -7.87 14.34 -9.88
N ILE A 371 -6.79 14.44 -9.10
CA ILE A 371 -6.75 15.01 -7.76
C ILE A 371 -5.70 16.12 -7.74
N PRO A 372 -6.05 17.36 -7.36
CA PRO A 372 -5.11 18.46 -7.31
C PRO A 372 -4.06 18.22 -6.20
N ILE A 373 -2.82 18.03 -6.58
CA ILE A 373 -1.71 17.71 -5.68
C ILE A 373 -0.82 18.94 -5.51
N GLN A 374 -0.58 19.32 -4.27
CA GLN A 374 0.35 20.39 -3.94
C GLN A 374 1.80 19.99 -4.26
N LYS A 375 2.59 20.88 -4.85
CA LYS A 375 4.01 20.63 -5.15
C LYS A 375 4.81 20.24 -3.90
N LEU A 376 5.84 19.45 -4.12
CA LEU A 376 6.72 18.91 -3.08
C LEU A 376 7.23 19.99 -2.10
N LYS A 377 7.70 21.14 -2.63
CA LYS A 377 8.26 22.20 -1.77
C LYS A 377 7.24 22.74 -0.77
N TYR A 378 5.98 22.86 -1.15
CA TYR A 378 4.93 23.39 -0.28
C TYR A 378 4.42 22.32 0.69
N GLN A 379 4.31 21.06 0.28
CA GLN A 379 3.98 19.95 1.21
C GLN A 379 5.06 19.78 2.28
N LEU A 380 6.32 19.87 1.89
CA LEU A 380 7.44 19.83 2.84
C LEU A 380 7.43 21.03 3.78
N ARG A 381 7.20 22.25 3.25
CA ARG A 381 7.04 23.46 4.05
C ARG A 381 5.95 23.33 5.11
N ASP A 382 4.75 22.91 4.69
CA ASP A 382 3.61 22.82 5.59
C ASP A 382 3.82 21.75 6.67
N ALA A 383 4.39 20.59 6.31
CA ALA A 383 4.73 19.56 7.28
C ALA A 383 5.80 20.02 8.28
N LEU A 384 6.84 20.71 7.81
CA LEU A 384 7.89 21.28 8.66
C LEU A 384 7.35 22.36 9.57
N ALA A 385 6.48 23.25 9.07
CA ALA A 385 5.86 24.31 9.86
C ALA A 385 5.07 23.75 11.04
N ILE A 386 4.29 22.69 10.82
CA ILE A 386 3.51 22.02 11.88
C ILE A 386 4.43 21.43 12.95
N VAL A 387 5.48 20.69 12.55
CA VAL A 387 6.38 20.03 13.51
C VAL A 387 7.27 21.05 14.23
N SER A 388 7.89 21.99 13.52
CA SER A 388 8.73 23.00 14.16
C SER A 388 7.90 23.91 15.08
N GLY A 389 6.69 24.29 14.65
CA GLY A 389 5.75 25.06 15.47
C GLY A 389 5.39 24.38 16.79
N SER A 390 5.32 23.05 16.82
CA SER A 390 5.02 22.28 18.03
C SER A 390 6.10 22.42 19.13
N PHE A 391 7.31 22.80 18.77
CA PHE A 391 8.39 23.10 19.72
C PHE A 391 8.44 24.55 20.18
N LEU A 392 7.85 25.47 19.42
CA LEU A 392 8.03 26.90 19.61
C LEU A 392 6.80 27.63 20.18
N TYR A 393 5.60 27.08 19.88
CA TYR A 393 4.34 27.71 20.23
C TYR A 393 3.65 26.97 21.37
N LYS A 394 2.75 27.69 22.10
CA LYS A 394 1.89 27.12 23.15
C LYS A 394 0.54 26.64 22.58
N GLY A 395 -0.28 26.04 23.41
CA GLY A 395 -1.64 25.63 23.07
C GLY A 395 -1.71 24.38 22.23
N VAL A 396 -2.67 24.31 21.31
CA VAL A 396 -3.01 23.12 20.52
C VAL A 396 -1.86 22.66 19.63
N VAL A 397 -1.05 23.58 19.12
CA VAL A 397 0.11 23.23 18.27
C VAL A 397 1.16 22.47 19.09
N ALA A 398 1.44 22.91 20.31
CA ALA A 398 2.40 22.25 21.21
C ALA A 398 1.97 20.83 21.59
N GLN A 399 0.66 20.54 21.61
CA GLN A 399 0.15 19.21 21.92
C GLN A 399 0.57 18.14 20.88
N ARG A 400 0.96 18.55 19.68
CA ARG A 400 1.45 17.68 18.59
C ARG A 400 2.97 17.52 18.58
N ASN A 401 3.65 17.94 19.65
CA ASN A 401 5.10 17.75 19.73
C ASN A 401 5.44 16.25 19.74
N PRO A 402 6.33 15.77 18.85
CA PRO A 402 6.66 14.34 18.73
C PRO A 402 7.40 13.78 19.94
N LEU A 403 7.96 14.62 20.80
CA LEU A 403 8.71 14.20 21.99
C LEU A 403 7.90 14.25 23.29
N VAL A 404 7.12 15.34 23.50
CA VAL A 404 6.49 15.60 24.79
C VAL A 404 5.00 15.97 24.73
N GLY A 405 4.43 16.06 23.56
CA GLY A 405 3.04 16.51 23.38
C GLY A 405 2.01 15.46 23.79
N LYS A 406 0.82 15.90 24.20
CA LYS A 406 -0.33 15.01 24.54
C LYS A 406 -0.75 14.12 23.34
N VAL A 407 -0.55 14.60 22.11
CA VAL A 407 -0.86 13.88 20.86
C VAL A 407 0.44 13.51 20.11
N LYS A 408 1.38 12.97 20.86
CA LYS A 408 2.73 12.60 20.40
C LYS A 408 2.72 11.77 19.12
N GLU A 409 1.78 10.83 18.97
CA GLU A 409 1.65 10.00 17.78
C GLU A 409 1.38 10.82 16.50
N LYS A 410 0.59 11.90 16.58
CA LYS A 410 0.36 12.79 15.44
C LYS A 410 1.64 13.53 15.04
N GLY A 411 2.43 13.95 16.03
CA GLY A 411 3.74 14.55 15.81
C GLY A 411 4.71 13.56 15.12
N GLN A 412 4.78 12.33 15.61
CA GLN A 412 5.61 11.26 15.02
C GLN A 412 5.18 10.89 13.59
N LYS A 413 3.87 10.89 13.30
CA LYS A 413 3.37 10.73 11.92
C LYS A 413 3.89 11.82 10.99
N ASN A 414 3.89 13.08 11.45
CA ASN A 414 4.40 14.19 10.65
C ASN A 414 5.92 14.12 10.46
N VAL A 415 6.69 13.68 11.47
CA VAL A 415 8.13 13.40 11.32
C VAL A 415 8.36 12.33 10.23
N ALA A 416 7.62 11.23 10.25
CA ALA A 416 7.72 10.20 9.23
C ALA A 416 7.40 10.73 7.81
N ARG A 417 6.39 11.60 7.68
CA ARG A 417 6.03 12.28 6.43
C ARG A 417 7.17 13.17 5.93
N ILE A 418 7.75 13.98 6.82
CA ILE A 418 8.89 14.83 6.47
C ILE A 418 10.06 13.98 5.97
N LYS A 419 10.42 12.90 6.66
CA LYS A 419 11.50 12.00 6.22
C LYS A 419 11.26 11.48 4.80
N SER A 420 10.05 11.04 4.51
CA SER A 420 9.68 10.56 3.17
C SER A 420 9.80 11.65 2.10
N LEU A 421 9.37 12.87 2.41
CA LEU A 421 9.50 14.02 1.51
C LEU A 421 10.96 14.44 1.29
N LEU A 422 11.80 14.40 2.36
CA LEU A 422 13.22 14.73 2.27
C LEU A 422 14.01 13.75 1.38
N ASN A 423 13.57 12.50 1.27
CA ASN A 423 14.23 11.52 0.40
C ASN A 423 14.11 11.87 -1.08
N ILE A 424 13.01 12.49 -1.49
CA ILE A 424 12.76 12.88 -2.89
C ILE A 424 12.96 14.38 -3.15
N ALA A 425 13.19 15.18 -2.12
CA ALA A 425 13.42 16.60 -2.27
C ALA A 425 14.83 16.86 -2.87
N PRO A 426 14.95 17.85 -3.77
CA PRO A 426 16.25 18.26 -4.27
C PRO A 426 17.13 18.81 -3.13
N ASN A 427 18.43 18.76 -3.32
CA ASN A 427 19.37 19.33 -2.35
C ASN A 427 19.16 20.84 -2.23
N SER A 428 18.98 21.31 -1.01
CA SER A 428 18.73 22.72 -0.69
C SER A 428 19.07 23.00 0.76
N GLN A 429 19.23 24.27 1.09
CA GLN A 429 19.44 24.72 2.47
C GLN A 429 18.29 24.25 3.38
N LEU A 430 17.03 24.33 2.91
CA LEU A 430 15.89 23.82 3.65
C LEU A 430 15.99 22.33 3.95
N LYS A 431 16.38 21.52 2.94
CA LYS A 431 16.53 20.06 3.12
C LYS A 431 17.58 19.75 4.18
N ASN A 432 18.73 20.43 4.16
CA ASN A 432 19.79 20.22 5.13
C ASN A 432 19.37 20.64 6.54
N THR A 433 18.76 21.81 6.69
CA THR A 433 18.25 22.28 7.98
C THR A 433 17.18 21.33 8.53
N ALA A 434 16.28 20.85 7.69
CA ALA A 434 15.25 19.91 8.07
C ALA A 434 15.82 18.53 8.49
N ARG A 435 16.86 18.03 7.80
CA ARG A 435 17.54 16.79 8.20
C ARG A 435 18.14 16.89 9.61
N ILE A 436 18.85 17.97 9.90
CA ILE A 436 19.41 18.21 11.24
C ILE A 436 18.33 18.28 12.30
N PHE A 437 17.22 18.96 12.00
CA PHE A 437 16.08 19.05 12.89
C PHE A 437 15.49 17.67 13.19
N ILE A 438 15.24 16.86 12.17
CA ILE A 438 14.70 15.52 12.32
C ILE A 438 15.66 14.61 13.11
N GLN A 439 16.97 14.67 12.84
CA GLN A 439 17.96 13.92 13.60
C GLN A 439 17.96 14.28 15.10
N ASN A 440 17.79 15.55 15.45
CA ASN A 440 17.68 15.97 16.84
C ASN A 440 16.40 15.43 17.51
N ILE A 441 15.29 15.32 16.77
CA ILE A 441 14.07 14.68 17.26
C ILE A 441 14.31 13.19 17.49
N GLU A 442 14.95 12.49 16.55
CA GLU A 442 15.23 11.04 16.66
C GLU A 442 16.16 10.74 17.84
N LYS A 443 17.16 11.56 18.07
CA LYS A 443 18.04 11.49 19.23
C LYS A 443 17.39 11.92 20.54
N ARG A 444 16.09 12.27 20.51
CA ARG A 444 15.30 12.78 21.65
C ARG A 444 15.95 13.98 22.37
N ASN A 445 16.73 14.76 21.67
CA ASN A 445 17.38 15.94 22.22
C ASN A 445 16.47 17.15 22.11
N LEU A 446 15.62 17.38 23.15
CA LEU A 446 14.61 18.42 23.17
C LEU A 446 15.22 19.82 23.00
N LYS A 447 16.36 20.11 23.67
CA LYS A 447 17.06 21.42 23.62
C LYS A 447 17.55 21.72 22.19
N LYS A 448 18.27 20.79 21.57
CA LYS A 448 18.75 20.94 20.19
C LYS A 448 17.63 20.92 19.17
N ALA A 449 16.58 20.10 19.37
CA ALA A 449 15.39 20.10 18.52
C ALA A 449 14.70 21.47 18.54
N ARG A 450 14.55 22.12 19.71
CA ARG A 450 13.97 23.46 19.84
C ARG A 450 14.81 24.53 19.15
N GLN A 451 16.14 24.50 19.30
CA GLN A 451 17.06 25.41 18.62
C GLN A 451 16.99 25.27 17.09
N THR A 452 16.95 24.03 16.59
CA THR A 452 16.86 23.78 15.16
C THR A 452 15.45 24.07 14.60
N ALA A 453 14.40 23.97 15.43
CA ALA A 453 13.03 24.37 15.05
C ALA A 453 12.96 25.87 14.69
N LEU A 454 13.70 26.74 15.38
CA LEU A 454 13.79 28.17 15.04
C LEU A 454 14.37 28.36 13.64
N LYS A 455 15.47 27.66 13.32
CA LYS A 455 16.11 27.72 11.99
C LYS A 455 15.18 27.20 10.90
N VAL A 456 14.47 26.10 11.15
CA VAL A 456 13.48 25.54 10.23
C VAL A 456 12.34 26.53 9.98
N THR A 457 11.80 27.14 11.06
CA THR A 457 10.71 28.10 10.93
C THR A 457 11.12 29.34 10.12
N ALA A 458 12.35 29.84 10.32
CA ALA A 458 12.90 30.93 9.51
C ALA A 458 13.07 30.54 8.05
N ALA A 459 13.55 29.32 7.77
CA ALA A 459 13.71 28.84 6.39
C ALA A 459 12.34 28.59 5.71
N VAL A 460 11.35 28.08 6.43
CA VAL A 460 9.99 27.87 5.93
C VAL A 460 9.30 29.18 5.54
N LYS A 461 9.50 30.25 6.32
CA LYS A 461 8.94 31.59 6.01
C LYS A 461 9.43 32.16 4.67
N LYS A 462 10.61 31.78 4.20
CA LYS A 462 11.18 32.21 2.92
C LYS A 462 10.56 31.50 1.69
N ILE A 463 9.77 30.44 1.93
CA ILE A 463 9.08 29.71 0.87
C ILE A 463 7.66 30.27 0.75
N VAL A 464 7.54 31.41 0.16
CA VAL A 464 6.24 32.03 -0.14
C VAL A 464 5.84 31.68 -1.57
#